data_3b960be6881530d228ed2bb52e89dfa9
#
_entry.id   3b960be6881530d228ed2bb52e89dfa9
#
_cell.length_a   1.000
_cell.length_b   1.000
_cell.length_c   1.000
_cell.angle_alpha   90.00
_cell.angle_beta   90.00
_cell.angle_gamma   90.00
#
_symmetry.space_group_name_H-M   'P 1'
#
loop_
_entity.id
_entity.type
_entity.pdbx_description
1 polymer ?
#
loop_
_entity_poly.entity_id
_entity_poly.type
_entity_poly.pdbx_seq_one_letter_code
_entity_poly.pdbx_strand_id
1 'polypeptide(L)'
;IGMSSAKEKKLIALQILQSRQFLVNFVKSNKLEVLLFAVESWDQESNEYIFKDDVYSVEKDEWMPMEGANRTNYPTDLEIHTHVKSLINIDIDTTNRVTKVFFTYFNPEKAQEWLGMLLSQLNNRLRMTDIEEKERQIQFLQEQLALEKNTGIRNVFYSLIEEQIKSSTLAKARDEFVFKV
;
A
#
# COMPACT_ATOMS: atom_id res chain seq x y z
N ILE A 1 18.55 15.90 -11.38
CA ILE A 1 17.10 15.95 -11.55
C ILE A 1 16.56 14.76 -10.74
N GLY A 2 15.92 14.97 -9.64
CA GLY A 2 15.30 13.84 -8.96
C GLY A 2 15.36 13.89 -7.45
N MET A 3 14.80 14.93 -6.90
CA MET A 3 14.11 14.76 -5.62
C MET A 3 12.66 15.07 -5.91
N SER A 4 11.85 14.04 -6.09
CA SER A 4 10.42 14.28 -6.05
C SER A 4 10.14 14.97 -4.73
N SER A 5 9.51 16.13 -4.79
CA SER A 5 9.26 16.93 -3.59
C SER A 5 8.45 16.08 -2.59
N ALA A 6 8.53 16.37 -1.30
CA ALA A 6 7.69 15.66 -0.30
C ALA A 6 6.20 15.69 -0.69
N LYS A 7 5.77 16.73 -1.41
CA LYS A 7 4.43 16.85 -1.97
C LYS A 7 4.14 15.81 -3.06
N GLU A 8 5.10 15.56 -3.96
CA GLU A 8 4.94 14.55 -5.03
C GLU A 8 4.93 13.15 -4.45
N LYS A 9 5.81 12.83 -3.50
CA LYS A 9 5.80 11.53 -2.79
C LYS A 9 4.46 11.27 -2.11
N LYS A 10 3.90 12.28 -1.46
CA LYS A 10 2.58 12.19 -0.84
C LYS A 10 1.47 11.94 -1.88
N LEU A 11 1.50 12.63 -3.00
CA LEU A 11 0.53 12.43 -4.08
C LEU A 11 0.60 11.02 -4.65
N ILE A 12 1.81 10.54 -4.96
CA ILE A 12 2.05 9.17 -5.43
C ILE A 12 1.54 8.15 -4.39
N ALA A 13 1.83 8.38 -3.11
CA ALA A 13 1.35 7.52 -2.03
C ALA A 13 -0.17 7.40 -2.00
N LEU A 14 -0.89 8.52 -2.13
CA LEU A 14 -2.34 8.53 -2.17
C LEU A 14 -2.92 7.83 -3.42
N GLN A 15 -2.25 7.97 -4.56
CA GLN A 15 -2.63 7.26 -5.78
C GLN A 15 -2.44 5.74 -5.62
N ILE A 16 -1.32 5.30 -5.05
CA ILE A 16 -1.07 3.88 -4.79
C ILE A 16 -2.08 3.34 -3.77
N LEU A 17 -2.32 4.06 -2.67
CA LEU A 17 -3.28 3.68 -1.63
C LEU A 17 -4.68 3.41 -2.20
N GLN A 18 -5.11 4.15 -3.22
CA GLN A 18 -6.41 3.99 -3.87
C GLN A 18 -6.38 3.05 -5.08
N SER A 19 -5.21 2.55 -5.47
CA SER A 19 -5.08 1.72 -6.66
C SER A 19 -5.66 0.32 -6.43
N ARG A 20 -6.28 -0.23 -7.50
CA ARG A 20 -6.87 -1.57 -7.47
C ARG A 20 -5.83 -2.63 -7.11
N GLN A 21 -4.67 -2.58 -7.73
CA GLN A 21 -3.61 -3.57 -7.49
C GLN A 21 -3.17 -3.59 -6.02
N PHE A 22 -3.00 -2.42 -5.42
CA PHE A 22 -2.55 -2.32 -4.02
C PHE A 22 -3.61 -2.85 -3.05
N LEU A 23 -4.87 -2.41 -3.19
CA LEU A 23 -5.95 -2.82 -2.28
C LEU A 23 -6.30 -4.31 -2.41
N VAL A 24 -6.33 -4.84 -3.63
CA VAL A 24 -6.54 -6.28 -3.86
C VAL A 24 -5.42 -7.11 -3.25
N ASN A 25 -4.15 -6.71 -3.47
CA ASN A 25 -3.01 -7.40 -2.88
C ASN A 25 -3.03 -7.32 -1.35
N PHE A 26 -3.40 -6.16 -0.78
CA PHE A 26 -3.55 -6.00 0.67
C PHE A 26 -4.53 -7.02 1.25
N VAL A 27 -5.72 -7.13 0.68
CA VAL A 27 -6.75 -8.06 1.15
C VAL A 27 -6.30 -9.51 1.04
N LYS A 28 -5.81 -9.90 -0.15
CA LYS A 28 -5.42 -11.29 -0.42
C LYS A 28 -4.19 -11.74 0.38
N SER A 29 -3.17 -10.89 0.50
CA SER A 29 -1.96 -11.25 1.26
C SER A 29 -2.21 -11.38 2.76
N ASN A 30 -3.21 -10.68 3.27
CA ASN A 30 -3.59 -10.73 4.69
C ASN A 30 -4.82 -11.62 4.96
N LYS A 31 -5.39 -12.29 3.94
CA LYS A 31 -6.55 -13.20 4.03
C LYS A 31 -7.76 -12.54 4.68
N LEU A 32 -8.06 -11.31 4.26
CA LEU A 32 -9.14 -10.50 4.85
C LEU A 32 -10.50 -10.69 4.16
N GLU A 33 -10.58 -11.51 3.10
CA GLU A 33 -11.77 -11.67 2.26
C GLU A 33 -12.99 -12.04 3.09
N VAL A 34 -12.87 -13.04 3.96
CA VAL A 34 -14.00 -13.54 4.78
C VAL A 34 -14.51 -12.45 5.72
N LEU A 35 -13.61 -11.79 6.45
CA LEU A 35 -13.99 -10.74 7.39
C LEU A 35 -14.57 -9.50 6.69
N LEU A 36 -14.12 -9.18 5.49
CA LEU A 36 -14.59 -8.00 4.76
C LEU A 36 -15.91 -8.25 4.01
N PHE A 37 -16.20 -9.48 3.58
CA PHE A 37 -17.33 -9.74 2.68
C PHE A 37 -18.41 -10.62 3.27
N ALA A 38 -18.05 -11.54 4.16
CA ALA A 38 -18.97 -12.50 4.73
C ALA A 38 -19.54 -12.08 6.10
N VAL A 39 -18.95 -11.11 6.78
CA VAL A 39 -19.47 -10.60 8.05
C VAL A 39 -20.66 -9.69 7.80
N GLU A 40 -21.75 -9.92 8.52
CA GLU A 40 -22.95 -9.09 8.56
C GLU A 40 -22.85 -8.03 9.66
N SER A 41 -22.41 -8.46 10.86
CA SER A 41 -22.25 -7.59 12.03
C SER A 41 -21.23 -8.16 13.02
N TRP A 42 -20.90 -7.37 14.02
CA TRP A 42 -20.04 -7.76 15.14
C TRP A 42 -20.72 -7.43 16.45
N ASP A 43 -20.80 -8.41 17.32
CA ASP A 43 -21.31 -8.24 18.68
C ASP A 43 -20.16 -7.85 19.61
N GLN A 44 -20.27 -6.66 20.18
CA GLN A 44 -19.26 -6.09 21.07
C GLN A 44 -19.21 -6.81 22.43
N GLU A 45 -20.33 -7.35 22.92
CA GLU A 45 -20.39 -7.97 24.24
C GLU A 45 -19.74 -9.36 24.23
N SER A 46 -20.05 -10.16 23.20
CA SER A 46 -19.47 -11.51 23.02
C SER A 46 -18.14 -11.50 22.26
N ASN A 47 -17.83 -10.39 21.61
CA ASN A 47 -16.71 -10.24 20.66
C ASN A 47 -16.76 -11.25 19.50
N GLU A 48 -17.98 -11.63 19.09
CA GLU A 48 -18.21 -12.59 18.01
C GLU A 48 -18.66 -11.90 16.73
N TYR A 49 -18.25 -12.46 15.59
CA TYR A 49 -18.73 -12.03 14.28
C TYR A 49 -19.95 -12.84 13.87
N ILE A 50 -20.97 -12.14 13.38
CA ILE A 50 -22.16 -12.75 12.78
C ILE A 50 -21.93 -12.77 11.27
N PHE A 51 -21.96 -13.95 10.68
CA PHE A 51 -21.70 -14.16 9.26
C PHE A 51 -23.01 -14.28 8.48
N LYS A 52 -22.94 -13.95 7.18
CA LYS A 52 -24.01 -14.14 6.22
C LYS A 52 -23.99 -15.60 5.75
N ASP A 53 -24.94 -16.41 6.21
CA ASP A 53 -24.98 -17.86 5.94
C ASP A 53 -25.15 -18.19 4.45
N ASP A 54 -25.75 -17.28 3.67
CA ASP A 54 -25.90 -17.39 2.22
C ASP A 54 -24.62 -17.04 1.44
N VAL A 55 -23.62 -16.41 2.10
CA VAL A 55 -22.36 -15.99 1.51
C VAL A 55 -21.21 -16.93 1.89
N TYR A 56 -21.13 -17.36 3.14
CA TYR A 56 -20.02 -18.13 3.67
C TYR A 56 -20.46 -19.09 4.76
N SER A 57 -20.04 -20.35 4.66
CA SER A 57 -20.28 -21.36 5.69
C SER A 57 -19.09 -21.40 6.65
N VAL A 58 -19.28 -20.94 7.87
CA VAL A 58 -18.27 -21.00 8.94
C VAL A 58 -17.95 -22.46 9.29
N GLU A 59 -18.98 -23.35 9.31
CA GLU A 59 -18.82 -24.76 9.64
C GLU A 59 -17.94 -25.52 8.65
N LYS A 60 -18.05 -25.18 7.35
CA LYS A 60 -17.31 -25.85 6.27
C LYS A 60 -16.06 -25.08 5.82
N ASP A 61 -15.88 -23.84 6.30
CA ASP A 61 -14.82 -22.93 5.88
C ASP A 61 -14.82 -22.69 4.35
N GLU A 62 -16.02 -22.51 3.76
CA GLU A 62 -16.16 -22.36 2.31
C GLU A 62 -17.18 -21.28 1.89
N TRP A 63 -16.91 -20.67 0.74
CA TRP A 63 -17.81 -19.70 0.11
C TRP A 63 -18.99 -20.40 -0.54
N MET A 64 -20.20 -19.93 -0.21
CA MET A 64 -21.42 -20.50 -0.76
C MET A 64 -21.59 -20.18 -2.25
N PRO A 65 -22.28 -21.03 -3.01
CA PRO A 65 -22.62 -20.76 -4.40
C PRO A 65 -23.45 -19.47 -4.50
N MET A 66 -23.13 -18.63 -5.50
CA MET A 66 -23.91 -17.44 -5.78
C MET A 66 -25.18 -17.83 -6.56
N GLU A 67 -26.35 -17.41 -6.05
CA GLU A 67 -27.63 -17.67 -6.72
C GLU A 67 -27.67 -17.04 -8.12
N GLY A 68 -28.06 -17.82 -9.12
CA GLY A 68 -28.18 -17.36 -10.50
C GLY A 68 -26.85 -17.17 -11.26
N ALA A 69 -25.71 -17.52 -10.65
CA ALA A 69 -24.40 -17.43 -11.28
C ALA A 69 -23.62 -18.75 -11.18
N ASN A 70 -22.79 -19.04 -12.17
CA ASN A 70 -21.89 -20.20 -12.14
C ASN A 70 -20.57 -19.87 -11.41
N ARG A 71 -20.67 -19.27 -10.21
CA ARG A 71 -19.54 -18.96 -9.32
C ARG A 71 -19.97 -19.00 -7.85
N THR A 72 -19.01 -19.01 -6.95
CA THR A 72 -19.26 -18.82 -5.52
C THR A 72 -19.34 -17.31 -5.16
N ASN A 73 -19.73 -17.02 -3.92
CA ASN A 73 -19.71 -15.66 -3.36
C ASN A 73 -18.30 -15.14 -3.06
N TYR A 74 -17.23 -15.86 -3.40
CA TYR A 74 -15.86 -15.35 -3.29
C TYR A 74 -15.71 -14.05 -4.06
N PRO A 75 -15.23 -12.97 -3.43
CA PRO A 75 -15.20 -11.65 -4.05
C PRO A 75 -14.21 -11.57 -5.22
N THR A 76 -14.65 -10.96 -6.30
CA THR A 76 -13.77 -10.61 -7.42
C THR A 76 -12.83 -9.45 -7.06
N ASP A 77 -11.75 -9.29 -7.82
CA ASP A 77 -10.81 -8.18 -7.63
C ASP A 77 -11.47 -6.79 -7.73
N LEU A 78 -12.54 -6.67 -8.53
CA LEU A 78 -13.30 -5.43 -8.65
C LEU A 78 -14.14 -5.17 -7.39
N GLU A 79 -14.81 -6.20 -6.89
CA GLU A 79 -15.59 -6.13 -5.65
C GLU A 79 -14.67 -5.81 -4.47
N ILE A 80 -13.51 -6.48 -4.35
CA ILE A 80 -12.50 -6.18 -3.33
C ILE A 80 -12.09 -4.71 -3.38
N HIS A 81 -11.66 -4.23 -4.55
CA HIS A 81 -11.24 -2.85 -4.71
C HIS A 81 -12.33 -1.86 -4.32
N THR A 82 -13.55 -2.04 -4.84
CA THR A 82 -14.66 -1.11 -4.61
C THR A 82 -15.05 -1.07 -3.14
N HIS A 83 -15.16 -2.23 -2.51
CA HIS A 83 -15.55 -2.32 -1.10
C HIS A 83 -14.48 -1.73 -0.19
N VAL A 84 -13.22 -2.18 -0.30
CA VAL A 84 -12.14 -1.68 0.56
C VAL A 84 -11.89 -0.19 0.38
N LYS A 85 -11.98 0.30 -0.86
CA LYS A 85 -11.87 1.74 -1.12
C LYS A 85 -12.96 2.55 -0.41
N SER A 86 -14.18 2.01 -0.26
CA SER A 86 -15.27 2.68 0.47
C SER A 86 -15.05 2.73 1.98
N LEU A 87 -14.24 1.79 2.54
CA LEU A 87 -13.88 1.76 3.96
C LEU A 87 -12.76 2.75 4.30
N ILE A 88 -12.03 3.24 3.31
CA ILE A 88 -10.92 4.16 3.49
C ILE A 88 -11.40 5.59 3.24
N ASN A 89 -11.28 6.44 4.25
CA ASN A 89 -11.53 7.87 4.13
C ASN A 89 -10.21 8.65 4.29
N ILE A 90 -9.98 9.64 3.40
CA ILE A 90 -8.77 10.46 3.38
C ILE A 90 -9.19 11.91 3.57
N ASP A 91 -8.74 12.52 4.65
CA ASP A 91 -8.92 13.93 4.94
C ASP A 91 -7.60 14.68 4.73
N ILE A 92 -7.62 15.73 3.89
CA ILE A 92 -6.44 16.53 3.55
C ILE A 92 -6.62 17.93 4.13
N ASP A 93 -6.02 18.17 5.27
CA ASP A 93 -5.90 19.50 5.85
C ASP A 93 -4.78 20.29 5.13
N THR A 94 -5.20 21.16 4.23
CA THR A 94 -4.28 22.00 3.45
C THR A 94 -3.63 23.11 4.30
N THR A 95 -4.28 23.53 5.37
CA THR A 95 -3.81 24.59 6.26
C THR A 95 -2.64 24.10 7.11
N ASN A 96 -2.81 22.94 7.75
CA ASN A 96 -1.78 22.35 8.61
C ASN A 96 -0.86 21.38 7.83
N ARG A 97 -1.11 21.15 6.52
CA ARG A 97 -0.38 20.23 5.66
C ARG A 97 -0.40 18.77 6.16
N VAL A 98 -1.43 18.42 6.91
CA VAL A 98 -1.63 17.06 7.45
C VAL A 98 -2.59 16.30 6.54
N THR A 99 -2.31 15.02 6.34
CA THR A 99 -3.26 14.07 5.72
C THR A 99 -3.58 13.01 6.74
N LYS A 100 -4.85 12.83 7.01
CA LYS A 100 -5.37 11.81 7.89
C LYS A 100 -5.99 10.71 7.03
N VAL A 101 -5.71 9.47 7.38
CA VAL A 101 -6.32 8.30 6.74
C VAL A 101 -7.12 7.56 7.81
N PHE A 102 -8.36 7.25 7.50
CA PHE A 102 -9.26 6.53 8.38
C PHE A 102 -9.67 5.22 7.71
N PHE A 103 -9.87 4.20 8.51
CA PHE A 103 -10.42 2.93 8.08
C PHE A 103 -11.67 2.63 8.90
N THR A 104 -12.79 2.35 8.26
CA THR A 104 -14.07 2.08 8.93
C THR A 104 -14.38 0.58 8.86
N TYR A 105 -14.65 -0.02 10.01
CA TYR A 105 -15.06 -1.43 10.10
C TYR A 105 -15.94 -1.64 11.33
N PHE A 106 -16.67 -2.76 11.39
CA PHE A 106 -17.56 -3.10 12.52
C PHE A 106 -16.80 -3.14 13.85
N ASN A 107 -15.66 -3.82 13.87
CA ASN A 107 -14.79 -3.93 15.04
C ASN A 107 -13.69 -2.85 14.98
N PRO A 108 -13.67 -1.88 15.95
CA PRO A 108 -12.70 -0.78 15.92
C PRO A 108 -11.26 -1.23 16.13
N GLU A 109 -11.02 -2.32 16.88
CA GLU A 109 -9.66 -2.86 17.07
C GLU A 109 -9.12 -3.42 15.74
N LYS A 110 -9.97 -4.14 14.99
CA LYS A 110 -9.60 -4.63 13.64
C LYS A 110 -9.45 -3.49 12.65
N ALA A 111 -10.26 -2.45 12.73
CA ALA A 111 -10.09 -1.26 11.90
C ALA A 111 -8.73 -0.61 12.13
N GLN A 112 -8.30 -0.47 13.38
CA GLN A 112 -6.99 0.08 13.75
C GLN A 112 -5.84 -0.83 13.29
N GLU A 113 -5.93 -2.13 13.54
CA GLU A 113 -4.95 -3.13 13.12
C GLU A 113 -4.75 -3.09 11.59
N TRP A 114 -5.84 -3.14 10.83
CA TRP A 114 -5.80 -3.16 9.37
C TRP A 114 -5.30 -1.83 8.78
N LEU A 115 -5.65 -0.71 9.39
CA LEU A 115 -5.09 0.58 9.00
C LEU A 115 -3.57 0.61 9.20
N GLY A 116 -3.08 0.12 10.34
CA GLY A 116 -1.64 0.00 10.60
C GLY A 116 -0.93 -0.88 9.58
N MET A 117 -1.49 -2.07 9.28
CA MET A 117 -0.97 -2.98 8.25
C MET A 117 -0.98 -2.34 6.86
N LEU A 118 -2.07 -1.66 6.49
CA LEU A 118 -2.23 -1.00 5.19
C LEU A 118 -1.17 0.09 4.98
N LEU A 119 -0.99 0.96 5.98
CA LEU A 119 0.00 2.04 5.92
C LEU A 119 1.44 1.51 5.95
N SER A 120 1.70 0.45 6.71
CA SER A 120 3.00 -0.24 6.73
C SER A 120 3.34 -0.83 5.35
N GLN A 121 2.40 -1.54 4.73
CA GLN A 121 2.58 -2.10 3.37
C GLN A 121 2.76 -0.99 2.33
N LEU A 122 2.02 0.13 2.45
CA LEU A 122 2.18 1.29 1.58
C LEU A 122 3.57 1.92 1.71
N ASN A 123 4.03 2.15 2.95
CA ASN A 123 5.36 2.68 3.21
C ASN A 123 6.46 1.76 2.63
N ASN A 124 6.33 0.45 2.82
CA ASN A 124 7.24 -0.54 2.24
C ASN A 124 7.25 -0.49 0.71
N ARG A 125 6.07 -0.43 0.08
CA ARG A 125 5.97 -0.36 -1.39
C ARG A 125 6.65 0.90 -1.94
N LEU A 126 6.39 2.04 -1.33
CA LEU A 126 6.99 3.32 -1.72
C LEU A 126 8.51 3.33 -1.55
N ARG A 127 8.99 2.80 -0.41
CA ARG A 127 10.41 2.68 -0.12
C ARG A 127 11.12 1.79 -1.15
N MET A 128 10.55 0.64 -1.46
CA MET A 128 11.13 -0.28 -2.45
C MET A 128 11.17 0.35 -3.84
N THR A 129 10.10 1.03 -4.26
CA THR A 129 10.08 1.74 -5.55
C THR A 129 11.13 2.85 -5.61
N ASP A 130 11.31 3.64 -4.53
CA ASP A 130 12.34 4.69 -4.46
C ASP A 130 13.76 4.11 -4.52
N ILE A 131 14.00 2.97 -3.86
CA ILE A 131 15.29 2.27 -3.91
C ILE A 131 15.58 1.73 -5.31
N GLU A 132 14.62 1.05 -5.92
CA GLU A 132 14.75 0.49 -7.27
C GLU A 132 15.02 1.59 -8.32
N GLU A 133 14.37 2.74 -8.18
CA GLU A 133 14.62 3.89 -9.06
C GLU A 133 16.05 4.41 -8.92
N LYS A 134 16.55 4.57 -7.69
CA LYS A 134 17.92 5.00 -7.43
C LYS A 134 18.95 4.00 -7.92
N GLU A 135 18.71 2.72 -7.75
CA GLU A 135 19.60 1.67 -8.27
C GLU A 135 19.67 1.69 -9.80
N ARG A 136 18.55 1.90 -10.50
CA ARG A 136 18.55 2.12 -11.96
C ARG A 136 19.31 3.38 -12.36
N GLN A 137 19.18 4.47 -11.62
CA GLN A 137 19.93 5.71 -11.89
C GLN A 137 21.43 5.52 -11.67
N ILE A 138 21.83 4.80 -10.62
CA ILE A 138 23.25 4.46 -10.38
C ILE A 138 23.81 3.63 -11.53
N GLN A 139 23.10 2.60 -11.95
CA GLN A 139 23.51 1.75 -13.06
C GLN A 139 23.69 2.58 -14.34
N PHE A 140 22.72 3.42 -14.69
CA PHE A 140 22.81 4.31 -15.86
C PHE A 140 24.03 5.22 -15.78
N LEU A 141 24.28 5.86 -14.63
CA LEU A 141 25.45 6.73 -14.45
C LEU A 141 26.77 5.97 -14.56
N GLN A 142 26.84 4.73 -14.09
CA GLN A 142 28.03 3.87 -14.21
C GLN A 142 28.29 3.50 -15.68
N GLU A 143 27.24 3.20 -16.46
CA GLU A 143 27.36 2.94 -17.90
C GLU A 143 27.88 4.18 -18.65
N GLN A 144 27.34 5.37 -18.33
CA GLN A 144 27.84 6.64 -18.93
C GLN A 144 29.27 6.93 -18.52
N LEU A 145 29.65 6.70 -17.28
CA LEU A 145 31.00 6.87 -16.76
C LEU A 145 32.04 5.99 -17.51
N ALA A 146 31.63 4.77 -17.88
CA ALA A 146 32.50 3.85 -18.64
C ALA A 146 32.80 4.33 -20.05
N LEU A 147 31.89 5.10 -20.66
CA LEU A 147 32.03 5.66 -22.03
C LEU A 147 32.71 7.03 -22.05
N GLU A 148 32.69 7.76 -20.93
CA GLU A 148 33.19 9.14 -20.86
C GLU A 148 34.72 9.19 -20.69
N LYS A 149 35.37 9.99 -21.53
CA LYS A 149 36.83 10.18 -21.53
C LYS A 149 37.27 11.48 -20.84
N ASN A 150 36.37 12.45 -20.72
CA ASN A 150 36.69 13.74 -20.11
C ASN A 150 36.72 13.60 -18.57
N THR A 151 37.88 13.87 -17.98
CA THR A 151 38.09 13.74 -16.53
C THR A 151 37.16 14.63 -15.71
N GLY A 152 36.86 15.84 -16.19
CA GLY A 152 35.92 16.75 -15.51
C GLY A 152 34.51 16.19 -15.46
N ILE A 153 33.99 15.63 -16.56
CA ILE A 153 32.69 15.01 -16.65
C ILE A 153 32.63 13.73 -15.82
N ARG A 154 33.71 12.93 -15.82
CA ARG A 154 33.81 11.73 -14.96
C ARG A 154 33.67 12.07 -13.48
N ASN A 155 34.30 13.16 -13.02
CA ASN A 155 34.16 13.60 -11.62
C ASN A 155 32.71 13.99 -11.26
N VAL A 156 31.97 14.60 -12.19
CA VAL A 156 30.56 14.89 -12.02
C VAL A 156 29.75 13.59 -11.86
N PHE A 157 30.01 12.59 -12.72
CA PHE A 157 29.35 11.28 -12.59
C PHE A 157 29.63 10.59 -11.25
N TYR A 158 30.87 10.60 -10.77
CA TYR A 158 31.22 10.07 -9.46
C TYR A 158 30.44 10.76 -8.34
N SER A 159 30.35 12.09 -8.36
CA SER A 159 29.60 12.85 -7.37
C SER A 159 28.09 12.52 -7.40
N LEU A 160 27.51 12.37 -8.59
CA LEU A 160 26.10 11.99 -8.73
C LEU A 160 25.83 10.56 -8.22
N ILE A 161 26.71 9.61 -8.51
CA ILE A 161 26.62 8.23 -8.01
C ILE A 161 26.71 8.22 -6.48
N GLU A 162 27.66 8.95 -5.91
CA GLU A 162 27.81 9.06 -4.45
C GLU A 162 26.54 9.61 -3.80
N GLU A 163 25.95 10.67 -4.36
CA GLU A 163 24.70 11.25 -3.89
C GLU A 163 23.55 10.23 -3.92
N GLN A 164 23.41 9.46 -5.03
CA GLN A 164 22.38 8.45 -5.14
C GLN A 164 22.58 7.29 -4.15
N ILE A 165 23.82 6.83 -3.96
CA ILE A 165 24.15 5.78 -2.98
C ILE A 165 23.79 6.25 -1.57
N LYS A 166 24.19 7.47 -1.20
CA LYS A 166 23.85 8.06 0.11
C LYS A 166 22.36 8.16 0.32
N SER A 167 21.61 8.63 -0.68
CA SER A 167 20.16 8.77 -0.65
C SER A 167 19.47 7.40 -0.55
N SER A 168 19.92 6.38 -1.31
CA SER A 168 19.40 5.01 -1.22
C SER A 168 19.65 4.39 0.14
N THR A 169 20.86 4.57 0.70
CA THR A 169 21.20 4.07 2.03
C THR A 169 20.31 4.68 3.12
N LEU A 170 20.05 5.99 3.03
CA LEU A 170 19.15 6.66 3.97
C LEU A 170 17.69 6.18 3.82
N ALA A 171 17.24 5.87 2.60
CA ALA A 171 15.91 5.32 2.37
C ALA A 171 15.76 3.91 2.97
N LYS A 172 16.82 3.08 2.88
CA LYS A 172 16.87 1.73 3.49
C LYS A 172 16.82 1.77 5.02
N ALA A 173 17.36 2.83 5.65
CA ALA A 173 17.45 2.97 7.10
C ALA A 173 16.19 3.56 7.76
N ARG A 174 15.19 4.00 6.99
CA ARG A 174 13.95 4.59 7.53
C ARG A 174 12.85 3.56 7.65
N ASP A 175 12.24 3.42 8.82
CA ASP A 175 11.07 2.58 9.04
C ASP A 175 9.80 3.25 8.48
N GLU A 176 9.62 4.55 8.74
CA GLU A 176 8.52 5.35 8.21
C GLU A 176 8.99 6.12 6.94
N PHE A 177 8.24 6.01 5.85
CA PHE A 177 8.64 6.62 4.57
C PHE A 177 7.78 7.84 4.20
N VAL A 178 6.46 7.73 4.25
CA VAL A 178 5.51 8.83 3.95
C VAL A 178 4.50 9.02 5.07
N PHE A 179 3.94 7.95 5.61
CA PHE A 179 2.96 8.01 6.68
C PHE A 179 3.56 7.52 8.01
N LYS A 180 3.18 8.19 9.11
CA LYS A 180 3.37 7.69 10.47
C LYS A 180 2.20 6.79 10.85
N VAL A 181 2.53 5.66 11.44
CA VAL A 181 1.57 4.68 11.93
C VAL A 181 1.46 4.78 13.46
#